data_4b4b4266fa45b7b3a82da0c7e557706e
#
_entry.id   4b4b4266fa45b7b3a82da0c7e557706e
#
_cell.length_a   1.000
_cell.length_b   1.000
_cell.length_c   1.000
_cell.angle_alpha   90.00
_cell.angle_beta   90.00
_cell.angle_gamma   90.00
#
_symmetry.space_group_name_H-M   'P 1'
#
loop_
_entity.id
_entity.type
_entity.pdbx_description
1 polymer ?
#
loop_
_entity_poly.entity_id
_entity_poly.type
_entity_poly.pdbx_seq_one_letter_code
_entity_poly.pdbx_strand_id
1 'polypeptide(L)'
;STLPSNTSGPRGLAFQLEEQPEKQTLTNFKLNSFEEVIALLDGHDERILMVDLVNNVHLVSFEPGKIEVCLAEAANPDTPKRLYSFLNSVMEERWSVSLATQGGNPTLREQKRQEEKSLHAEIKQGSLMQSVMENFPGAEIKAIRQIDDKNFATPEEKKPEGEKST
;
A
#
# COMPACT_ATOMS: atom_id res chain seq x y z
N SER A 1 -6.68 39.13 64.91
CA SER A 1 -6.19 37.94 64.22
C SER A 1 -7.31 37.29 63.43
N THR A 2 -7.43 37.65 62.18
CA THR A 2 -8.39 37.00 61.27
C THR A 2 -7.68 35.93 60.46
N LEU A 3 -8.04 34.70 60.68
CA LEU A 3 -7.61 33.58 59.91
C LEU A 3 -8.35 33.59 58.56
N PRO A 4 -7.67 33.45 57.42
CA PRO A 4 -8.37 33.27 56.19
C PRO A 4 -8.94 31.86 56.14
N SER A 5 -10.24 31.79 56.03
CA SER A 5 -10.94 30.54 55.75
C SER A 5 -10.53 30.04 54.37
N ASN A 6 -9.73 29.02 54.38
CA ASN A 6 -9.40 28.28 53.14
C ASN A 6 -10.56 27.37 52.82
N THR A 7 -11.48 27.85 52.03
CA THR A 7 -12.56 27.02 51.50
C THR A 7 -12.01 26.24 50.29
N SER A 8 -11.52 25.05 50.59
CA SER A 8 -11.23 24.07 49.53
C SER A 8 -12.53 23.61 48.89
N GLY A 9 -12.95 24.27 47.85
CA GLY A 9 -13.96 23.76 46.98
C GLY A 9 -13.44 22.49 46.24
N PRO A 10 -14.30 21.53 45.94
CA PRO A 10 -13.89 20.38 45.14
C PRO A 10 -13.41 20.89 43.80
N ARG A 11 -12.11 20.71 43.53
CA ARG A 11 -11.60 20.85 42.19
C ARG A 11 -12.24 19.77 41.34
N GLY A 12 -13.24 20.15 40.59
CA GLY A 12 -13.70 19.34 39.50
C GLY A 12 -12.51 19.00 38.62
N LEU A 13 -12.24 17.73 38.51
CA LEU A 13 -11.34 17.21 37.51
C LEU A 13 -11.95 17.57 36.15
N ALA A 14 -11.66 18.77 35.67
CA ALA A 14 -11.83 19.09 34.29
C ALA A 14 -10.80 18.20 33.56
N PHE A 15 -11.26 17.07 33.08
CA PHE A 15 -10.56 16.40 31.98
C PHE A 15 -10.62 17.39 30.82
N GLN A 16 -9.61 18.23 30.74
CA GLN A 16 -9.27 18.79 29.45
C GLN A 16 -8.80 17.59 28.63
N LEU A 17 -9.72 17.04 27.84
CA LEU A 17 -9.33 16.45 26.59
C LEU A 17 -8.72 17.62 25.82
N GLU A 18 -7.42 17.82 26.02
CA GLU A 18 -6.62 18.44 25.01
C GLU A 18 -6.74 17.47 23.82
N GLU A 19 -7.62 17.78 22.90
CA GLU A 19 -7.43 17.40 21.50
C GLU A 19 -6.08 18.00 21.15
N GLN A 20 -5.03 17.24 21.41
CA GLN A 20 -3.78 17.46 20.74
C GLN A 20 -4.13 17.32 19.27
N PRO A 21 -3.95 18.36 18.45
CA PRO A 21 -3.88 18.11 17.03
C PRO A 21 -2.85 17.00 16.90
N GLU A 22 -3.29 15.88 16.37
CA GLU A 22 -2.39 14.80 16.02
C GLU A 22 -1.27 15.49 15.24
N LYS A 23 -0.17 15.78 15.91
CA LYS A 23 1.07 16.07 15.25
C LYS A 23 1.25 14.84 14.38
N GLN A 24 0.94 15.01 13.11
CA GLN A 24 1.36 14.09 12.11
C GLN A 24 2.81 13.84 12.41
N THR A 25 3.09 12.71 12.98
CA THR A 25 4.44 12.30 13.33
C THR A 25 5.16 12.28 12.00
N LEU A 26 5.93 13.33 11.74
CA LEU A 26 6.82 13.39 10.59
C LEU A 26 7.69 12.15 10.72
N THR A 27 7.42 11.20 9.88
CA THR A 27 8.02 9.88 9.97
C THR A 27 9.44 10.03 9.46
N ASN A 28 10.42 9.80 10.32
CA ASN A 28 11.83 9.72 9.93
C ASN A 28 12.07 8.43 9.14
N PHE A 29 11.20 8.19 8.16
CA PHE A 29 11.21 7.04 7.29
C PHE A 29 11.82 7.45 5.95
N LYS A 30 12.91 6.81 5.57
CA LYS A 30 13.52 7.06 4.27
C LYS A 30 12.80 6.24 3.21
N LEU A 31 12.25 6.93 2.25
CA LEU A 31 11.69 6.31 1.06
C LEU A 31 12.83 5.96 0.09
N ASN A 32 12.97 4.70 -0.23
CA ASN A 32 14.02 4.17 -1.12
C ASN A 32 13.49 3.70 -2.46
N SER A 33 12.17 3.61 -2.62
CA SER A 33 11.53 3.18 -3.85
C SER A 33 10.21 3.92 -4.10
N PHE A 34 9.76 3.86 -5.35
CA PHE A 34 8.48 4.45 -5.74
C PHE A 34 7.29 3.67 -5.17
N GLU A 35 7.44 2.37 -5.01
CA GLU A 35 6.45 1.50 -4.36
C GLU A 35 6.22 1.89 -2.90
N GLU A 36 7.27 2.31 -2.20
CA GLU A 36 7.15 2.83 -0.82
C GLU A 36 6.36 4.15 -0.78
N VAL A 37 6.51 5.00 -1.80
CA VAL A 37 5.67 6.20 -1.94
C VAL A 37 4.21 5.84 -2.11
N ILE A 38 3.92 4.82 -2.92
CA ILE A 38 2.55 4.32 -3.11
C ILE A 38 1.99 3.75 -1.80
N ALA A 39 2.77 2.98 -1.06
CA ALA A 39 2.37 2.45 0.25
C ALA A 39 2.10 3.56 1.27
N LEU A 40 2.89 4.63 1.24
CA LEU A 40 2.71 5.80 2.09
C LEU A 40 1.39 6.53 1.78
N LEU A 41 1.07 6.69 0.50
CA LEU A 41 -0.20 7.28 0.04
C LEU A 41 -1.41 6.43 0.48
N ASP A 42 -1.30 5.12 0.40
CA ASP A 42 -2.34 4.19 0.86
C ASP A 42 -2.56 4.33 2.37
N GLY A 43 -1.49 4.42 3.15
CA GLY A 43 -1.54 4.62 4.60
C GLY A 43 -2.16 5.96 5.02
N HIS A 44 -2.12 6.98 4.16
CA HIS A 44 -2.70 8.31 4.38
C HIS A 44 -4.05 8.54 3.68
N ASP A 45 -4.65 7.48 3.14
CA ASP A 45 -5.95 7.52 2.46
C ASP A 45 -6.01 8.40 1.20
N GLU A 46 -4.85 8.72 0.63
CA GLU A 46 -4.68 9.51 -0.60
C GLU A 46 -4.92 8.65 -1.87
N ARG A 47 -6.05 7.97 -1.91
CA ARG A 47 -6.37 6.95 -2.93
C ARG A 47 -6.43 7.49 -4.34
N ILE A 48 -6.96 8.71 -4.53
CA ILE A 48 -7.09 9.31 -5.87
C ILE A 48 -5.70 9.57 -6.45
N LEU A 49 -4.80 10.14 -5.65
CA LEU A 49 -3.42 10.38 -6.05
C LEU A 49 -2.67 9.07 -6.30
N MET A 50 -2.85 8.09 -5.41
CA MET A 50 -2.26 6.76 -5.54
C MET A 50 -2.69 6.07 -6.83
N VAL A 51 -3.99 6.06 -7.14
CA VAL A 51 -4.54 5.43 -8.34
C VAL A 51 -3.98 6.08 -9.61
N ASP A 52 -3.87 7.39 -9.63
CA ASP A 52 -3.30 8.10 -10.79
C ASP A 52 -1.81 7.79 -10.96
N LEU A 53 -1.03 7.78 -9.88
CA LEU A 53 0.38 7.41 -9.91
C LEU A 53 0.62 5.98 -10.40
N VAL A 54 -0.20 5.05 -9.96
CA VAL A 54 -0.07 3.62 -10.33
C VAL A 54 -0.44 3.37 -11.80
N ASN A 55 -1.46 4.06 -12.30
CA ASN A 55 -2.03 3.79 -13.62
C ASN A 55 -1.47 4.66 -14.74
N ASN A 56 -1.12 5.90 -14.44
CA ASN A 56 -0.93 6.95 -15.46
C ASN A 56 0.42 7.65 -15.34
N VAL A 57 1.30 7.24 -14.45
CA VAL A 57 2.60 7.87 -14.23
C VAL A 57 3.72 6.89 -14.50
N HIS A 58 4.65 7.32 -15.35
CA HIS A 58 5.88 6.60 -15.65
C HIS A 58 7.01 7.16 -14.79
N LEU A 59 7.66 6.32 -14.03
CA LEU A 59 8.83 6.71 -13.24
C LEU A 59 10.05 6.81 -14.16
N VAL A 60 10.64 7.98 -14.22
CA VAL A 60 11.87 8.23 -14.98
C VAL A 60 13.10 8.02 -14.11
N SER A 61 13.09 8.62 -12.92
CA SER A 61 14.17 8.47 -11.95
C SER A 61 13.64 8.58 -10.53
N PHE A 62 14.21 7.82 -9.65
CA PHE A 62 13.94 7.87 -8.22
C PHE A 62 15.24 7.93 -7.44
N GLU A 63 15.37 8.98 -6.66
CA GLU A 63 16.42 9.15 -5.66
C GLU A 63 15.78 9.64 -4.36
N PRO A 64 16.32 9.29 -3.21
CA PRO A 64 15.82 9.83 -1.94
C PRO A 64 15.82 11.35 -1.96
N GLY A 65 14.64 11.95 -1.80
CA GLY A 65 14.43 13.39 -1.88
C GLY A 65 14.15 13.93 -3.29
N LYS A 66 14.25 13.12 -4.35
CA LYS A 66 13.99 13.55 -5.73
C LYS A 66 13.28 12.49 -6.54
N ILE A 67 12.18 12.86 -7.15
CA ILE A 67 11.43 11.99 -8.05
C ILE A 67 11.27 12.70 -9.39
N GLU A 68 11.57 12.00 -10.47
CA GLU A 68 11.29 12.46 -11.82
C GLU A 68 10.29 11.51 -12.48
N VAL A 69 9.20 12.09 -12.97
CA VAL A 69 8.08 11.34 -13.55
C VAL A 69 7.71 11.88 -14.91
N CYS A 70 7.17 11.02 -15.75
CA CYS A 70 6.53 11.37 -17.01
C CYS A 70 5.04 11.01 -16.91
N LEU A 71 4.18 11.94 -17.33
CA LEU A 71 2.73 11.72 -17.31
C LEU A 71 2.26 11.06 -18.62
N ALA A 72 1.42 10.04 -18.48
CA ALA A 72 0.65 9.52 -19.61
C ALA A 72 -0.46 10.52 -20.02
N GLU A 73 -1.00 10.38 -21.22
CA GLU A 73 -2.10 11.24 -21.71
C GLU A 73 -3.31 11.28 -20.78
N ALA A 74 -3.60 10.16 -20.11
CA ALA A 74 -4.74 10.04 -19.19
C ALA A 74 -4.44 10.53 -17.77
N ALA A 75 -3.20 10.95 -17.48
CA ALA A 75 -2.81 11.41 -16.17
C ALA A 75 -3.40 12.79 -15.84
N ASN A 76 -3.71 12.99 -14.58
CA ASN A 76 -4.10 14.31 -14.13
C ASN A 76 -2.86 15.24 -14.14
N PRO A 77 -2.93 16.41 -14.79
CA PRO A 77 -1.80 17.34 -14.86
C PRO A 77 -1.35 17.87 -13.50
N ASP A 78 -2.23 17.85 -12.50
CA ASP A 78 -1.92 18.28 -11.12
C ASP A 78 -1.24 17.21 -10.27
N THR A 79 -1.14 15.98 -10.76
CA THR A 79 -0.58 14.85 -10.03
C THR A 79 0.84 15.10 -9.50
N PRO A 80 1.79 15.67 -10.26
CA PRO A 80 3.11 15.94 -9.73
C PRO A 80 3.10 16.99 -8.61
N LYS A 81 2.25 18.01 -8.74
CA LYS A 81 2.09 19.05 -7.72
C LYS A 81 1.47 18.49 -6.43
N ARG A 82 0.47 17.63 -6.57
CA ARG A 82 -0.17 16.95 -5.42
C ARG A 82 0.81 16.01 -4.72
N LEU A 83 1.58 15.25 -5.49
CA LEU A 83 2.63 14.38 -4.96
C LEU A 83 3.69 15.19 -4.20
N TYR A 84 4.16 16.28 -4.78
CA TYR A 84 5.10 17.20 -4.14
C TYR A 84 4.55 17.72 -2.81
N SER A 85 3.33 18.24 -2.81
CA SER A 85 2.68 18.76 -1.60
C SER A 85 2.51 17.71 -0.53
N PHE A 86 2.08 16.51 -0.92
CA PHE A 86 1.91 15.38 -0.01
C PHE A 86 3.23 14.98 0.64
N LEU A 87 4.27 14.72 -0.15
CA LEU A 87 5.57 14.30 0.38
C LEU A 87 6.16 15.34 1.34
N ASN A 88 6.07 16.63 1.01
CA ASN A 88 6.58 17.69 1.87
C ASN A 88 5.69 17.97 3.09
N SER A 89 4.47 17.45 3.13
CA SER A 89 3.60 17.52 4.32
C SER A 89 3.84 16.37 5.30
N VAL A 90 4.25 15.21 4.81
CA VAL A 90 4.38 13.98 5.60
C VAL A 90 5.82 13.66 5.96
N MET A 91 6.78 14.03 5.10
CA MET A 91 8.20 13.76 5.29
C MET A 91 8.92 14.96 5.92
N GLU A 92 9.90 14.68 6.78
CA GLU A 92 10.78 15.73 7.34
C GLU A 92 11.77 16.26 6.30
N GLU A 93 12.21 15.40 5.40
CA GLU A 93 13.12 15.77 4.32
C GLU A 93 12.37 16.44 3.19
N ARG A 94 12.99 17.45 2.57
CA ARG A 94 12.43 18.10 1.41
C ARG A 94 12.48 17.19 0.19
N TRP A 95 11.34 17.01 -0.41
CA TRP A 95 11.18 16.26 -1.64
C TRP A 95 10.97 17.19 -2.82
N SER A 96 11.61 16.87 -3.93
CA SER A 96 11.38 17.53 -5.22
C SER A 96 10.74 16.56 -6.21
N VAL A 97 9.75 17.03 -6.94
CA VAL A 97 9.10 16.27 -8.01
C VAL A 97 9.27 17.04 -9.30
N SER A 98 9.95 16.45 -10.26
CA SER A 98 10.16 17.02 -11.59
C SER A 98 9.41 16.24 -12.66
N LEU A 99 9.06 16.94 -13.73
CA LEU A 99 8.31 16.39 -14.84
C LEU A 99 9.24 16.24 -16.05
N ALA A 100 9.36 15.01 -16.56
CA ALA A 100 10.01 14.75 -17.82
C ALA A 100 8.98 14.78 -18.97
N THR A 101 9.41 15.22 -20.13
CA THR A 101 8.58 15.27 -21.34
C THR A 101 8.47 13.93 -22.05
N GLN A 102 9.45 13.06 -21.84
CA GLN A 102 9.53 11.73 -22.46
C GLN A 102 10.30 10.77 -21.57
N GLY A 103 10.05 9.49 -21.76
CA GLY A 103 10.75 8.42 -21.08
C GLY A 103 10.02 7.90 -19.84
N GLY A 104 10.68 7.05 -19.12
CA GLY A 104 10.18 6.38 -17.92
C GLY A 104 9.93 4.90 -18.10
N ASN A 105 9.93 4.20 -16.99
CA ASN A 105 9.57 2.79 -16.92
C ASN A 105 8.08 2.62 -17.18
N PRO A 106 7.62 1.43 -17.57
CA PRO A 106 6.19 1.14 -17.59
C PRO A 106 5.52 1.52 -16.28
N THR A 107 4.25 1.91 -16.32
CA THR A 107 3.50 2.23 -15.10
C THR A 107 3.51 1.04 -14.15
N LEU A 108 3.34 1.26 -12.86
CA LEU A 108 3.31 0.17 -11.87
C LEU A 108 2.23 -0.87 -12.21
N ARG A 109 1.11 -0.41 -12.74
CA ARG A 109 0.05 -1.30 -13.23
C ARG A 109 0.50 -2.17 -14.40
N GLU A 110 1.21 -1.60 -15.36
CA GLU A 110 1.76 -2.34 -16.50
C GLU A 110 2.83 -3.34 -16.06
N GLN A 111 3.72 -2.95 -15.16
CA GLN A 111 4.72 -3.83 -14.58
C GLN A 111 4.06 -5.02 -13.88
N LYS A 112 3.10 -4.77 -13.00
CA LYS A 112 2.36 -5.81 -12.30
C LYS A 112 1.65 -6.77 -13.27
N ARG A 113 1.01 -6.24 -14.30
CA ARG A 113 0.35 -7.05 -15.34
C ARG A 113 1.34 -7.89 -16.14
N GLN A 114 2.54 -7.38 -16.38
CA GLN A 114 3.62 -8.11 -17.02
C GLN A 114 4.13 -9.24 -16.13
N GLU A 115 4.36 -8.97 -14.85
CA GLU A 115 4.78 -9.98 -13.86
C GLU A 115 3.73 -11.09 -13.73
N GLU A 116 2.46 -10.74 -13.63
CA GLU A 116 1.36 -11.71 -13.59
C GLU A 116 1.33 -12.60 -14.84
N LYS A 117 1.56 -12.03 -16.04
CA LYS A 117 1.64 -12.80 -17.27
C LYS A 117 2.85 -13.74 -17.29
N SER A 118 4.01 -13.28 -16.85
CA SER A 118 5.23 -14.08 -16.77
C SER A 118 5.07 -15.23 -15.79
N LEU A 119 4.54 -14.97 -14.60
CA LEU A 119 4.24 -15.98 -13.59
C LEU A 119 3.25 -17.03 -14.12
N HIS A 120 2.22 -16.58 -14.80
CA HIS A 120 1.24 -17.47 -15.42
C HIS A 120 1.85 -18.37 -16.49
N ALA A 121 2.77 -17.84 -17.31
CA ALA A 121 3.51 -18.62 -18.29
C ALA A 121 4.46 -19.65 -17.64
N GLU A 122 5.19 -19.25 -16.59
CA GLU A 122 6.06 -20.16 -15.84
C GLU A 122 5.28 -21.30 -15.19
N ILE A 123 4.14 -21.03 -14.60
CA ILE A 123 3.29 -22.07 -13.99
C ILE A 123 2.76 -23.02 -15.04
N LYS A 124 2.35 -22.53 -16.22
CA LYS A 124 1.91 -23.40 -17.34
C LYS A 124 3.01 -24.33 -17.83
N GLN A 125 4.26 -23.88 -17.82
CA GLN A 125 5.43 -24.66 -18.23
C GLN A 125 5.99 -25.56 -17.15
N GLY A 126 5.55 -25.38 -15.89
CA GLY A 126 5.98 -26.17 -14.75
C GLY A 126 5.60 -27.65 -14.87
N SER A 127 6.47 -28.55 -14.43
CA SER A 127 6.28 -30.00 -14.50
C SER A 127 5.00 -30.46 -13.80
N LEU A 128 4.62 -29.82 -12.70
CA LEU A 128 3.39 -30.11 -11.97
C LEU A 128 2.15 -29.82 -12.84
N MET A 129 2.17 -28.68 -13.53
CA MET A 129 1.06 -28.27 -14.38
C MET A 129 0.96 -29.17 -15.63
N GLN A 130 2.09 -29.59 -16.21
CA GLN A 130 2.11 -30.56 -17.31
C GLN A 130 1.48 -31.87 -16.88
N SER A 131 1.80 -32.37 -15.69
CA SER A 131 1.19 -33.58 -15.14
C SER A 131 -0.32 -33.44 -14.93
N VAL A 132 -0.78 -32.29 -14.48
CA VAL A 132 -2.21 -31.99 -14.34
C VAL A 132 -2.91 -31.97 -15.69
N MET A 133 -2.32 -31.33 -16.70
CA MET A 133 -2.89 -31.25 -18.04
C MET A 133 -2.92 -32.61 -18.77
N GLU A 134 -1.92 -33.45 -18.52
CA GLU A 134 -1.88 -34.83 -19.08
C GLU A 134 -2.99 -35.73 -18.47
N ASN A 135 -3.24 -35.58 -17.16
CA ASN A 135 -4.24 -36.37 -16.46
C ASN A 135 -5.67 -35.81 -16.59
N PHE A 136 -5.80 -34.55 -16.87
CA PHE A 136 -7.08 -33.83 -16.98
C PHE A 136 -7.12 -33.02 -18.28
N PRO A 137 -7.26 -33.63 -19.45
CA PRO A 137 -7.39 -32.91 -20.72
C PRO A 137 -8.65 -32.05 -20.71
N GLY A 138 -8.47 -30.75 -20.92
CA GLY A 138 -9.53 -29.78 -20.87
C GLY A 138 -9.57 -28.92 -19.56
N ALA A 139 -8.64 -29.15 -18.66
CA ALA A 139 -8.45 -28.28 -17.50
C ALA A 139 -7.95 -26.90 -17.95
N GLU A 140 -8.56 -25.86 -17.46
CA GLU A 140 -8.15 -24.46 -17.69
C GLU A 140 -7.70 -23.79 -16.39
N ILE A 141 -6.62 -23.02 -16.48
CA ILE A 141 -6.18 -22.18 -15.36
C ILE A 141 -7.04 -20.92 -15.34
N LYS A 142 -7.98 -20.84 -14.41
CA LYS A 142 -8.87 -19.67 -14.28
C LYS A 142 -8.26 -18.55 -13.45
N ALA A 143 -7.47 -18.87 -12.42
CA ALA A 143 -6.84 -17.88 -11.58
C ALA A 143 -5.59 -18.43 -10.89
N ILE A 144 -4.57 -17.62 -10.78
CA ILE A 144 -3.39 -17.87 -9.98
C ILE A 144 -3.38 -16.83 -8.85
N ARG A 145 -3.34 -17.30 -7.62
CA ARG A 145 -3.23 -16.45 -6.44
C ARG A 145 -1.94 -16.78 -5.70
N GLN A 146 -1.19 -15.76 -5.35
CA GLN A 146 -0.12 -15.92 -4.37
C GLN A 146 -0.76 -16.13 -3.00
N ILE A 147 -0.43 -17.26 -2.39
CA ILE A 147 -0.79 -17.53 -1.01
C ILE A 147 0.37 -16.99 -0.19
N ASP A 148 0.15 -15.90 0.53
CA ASP A 148 1.08 -15.46 1.55
C ASP A 148 1.12 -16.51 2.66
N ASP A 149 2.30 -17.04 2.96
CA ASP A 149 2.52 -18.07 3.99
C ASP A 149 1.98 -17.70 5.39
N LYS A 150 1.64 -16.44 5.57
CA LYS A 150 1.07 -15.93 6.83
C LYS A 150 -0.38 -16.35 7.06
N ASN A 151 -1.04 -16.90 6.08
CA ASN A 151 -2.47 -17.23 6.15
C ASN A 151 -2.76 -18.71 5.88
N PHE A 152 -1.76 -19.58 6.12
CA PHE A 152 -1.96 -21.00 6.12
C PHE A 152 -2.69 -21.40 7.41
N ALA A 153 -3.96 -21.09 7.48
CA ALA A 153 -4.84 -21.75 8.44
C ALA A 153 -4.93 -23.21 8.00
N THR A 154 -4.28 -24.08 8.74
CA THR A 154 -4.45 -25.52 8.63
C THR A 154 -5.96 -25.78 8.61
N PRO A 155 -6.51 -26.45 7.59
CA PRO A 155 -7.89 -26.90 7.70
C PRO A 155 -7.95 -27.82 8.92
N GLU A 156 -8.70 -27.41 9.93
CA GLU A 156 -9.04 -28.32 11.02
C GLU A 156 -9.67 -29.54 10.37
N GLU A 157 -8.98 -30.64 10.51
CA GLU A 157 -9.47 -31.95 10.19
C GLU A 157 -10.76 -32.15 11.01
N LYS A 158 -11.89 -31.92 10.34
CA LYS A 158 -13.20 -32.15 10.89
C LYS A 158 -13.30 -33.69 11.10
N LYS A 159 -12.95 -34.11 12.30
CA LYS A 159 -13.09 -35.49 12.76
C LYS A 159 -14.51 -35.91 12.41
N PRO A 160 -14.70 -37.00 11.66
CA PRO A 160 -16.04 -37.51 11.44
C PRO A 160 -16.57 -37.97 12.78
N GLU A 161 -17.62 -37.31 13.25
CA GLU A 161 -18.37 -37.85 14.38
C GLU A 161 -18.91 -39.20 14.01
N GLY A 162 -18.50 -40.18 14.81
CA GLY A 162 -18.85 -41.55 14.59
C GLY A 162 -20.35 -41.75 14.57
N GLU A 163 -20.77 -42.41 13.51
CA GLU A 163 -22.06 -43.04 13.36
C GLU A 163 -22.42 -43.84 14.62
N LYS A 164 -23.43 -43.38 15.37
CA LYS A 164 -24.04 -44.22 16.38
C LYS A 164 -24.92 -45.23 15.68
N SER A 165 -24.40 -46.38 15.45
CA SER A 165 -25.15 -47.58 15.17
C SER A 165 -25.88 -48.03 16.43
N THR A 166 -27.18 -48.03 16.36
CA THR A 166 -28.04 -48.71 17.32
C THR A 166 -28.06 -50.16 16.97
#